data_78dfde89fd3f652393803d62af29364e
#
_entry.id   78dfde89fd3f652393803d62af29364e
#
_cell.length_a   1.000
_cell.length_b   1.000
_cell.length_c   1.000
_cell.angle_alpha   90.00
_cell.angle_beta   90.00
_cell.angle_gamma   90.00
#
_symmetry.space_group_name_H-M   'P 1'
#
loop_
_entity.id
_entity.type
_entity.pdbx_description
1 polymer ?
#
loop_
_entity_poly.entity_id
_entity_poly.type
_entity_poly.pdbx_seq_one_letter_code
_entity_poly.pdbx_strand_id
1 'polypeptide(L)'
;MEQFYYQDTAVVENADADCHSLLKASALLRYVEQISTMHARHFGMDDKFFEDHGVAFLVGKQALRFSRVPRRGEILTLCSRSEKALRGSIKRVTTLTDEAGQEVAMVDSRWIMSSLEDGHILRQPGWTVEGYWNETVEEELPLLLHKRRDSLTSAGLVTARYSQCDLHYHINNAFYLDIVCDALPQEIMRNNVVKFASINYHREVPMGQQVEVFYTPSDDGWYFIAKHADKTAFECYLELEPVKQ
;
A
#
# COMPACT_ATOMS: atom_id res chain seq x y z
N MET A 1 -11.24 6.31 25.41
CA MET A 1 -10.68 7.41 24.61
C MET A 1 -11.54 7.53 23.36
N GLU A 2 -11.89 8.73 22.98
CA GLU A 2 -12.57 9.00 21.72
C GLU A 2 -11.64 8.62 20.57
N GLN A 3 -12.13 7.81 19.60
CA GLN A 3 -11.34 7.43 18.43
C GLN A 3 -11.75 8.29 17.25
N PHE A 4 -10.79 8.96 16.66
CA PHE A 4 -10.98 9.73 15.45
C PHE A 4 -10.75 8.86 14.23
N TYR A 5 -11.73 8.86 13.32
CA TYR A 5 -11.69 8.05 12.11
C TYR A 5 -12.48 8.71 10.98
N TYR A 6 -12.25 8.21 9.79
CA TYR A 6 -13.06 8.52 8.62
C TYR A 6 -13.56 7.20 8.00
N GLN A 7 -14.83 7.15 7.64
CA GLN A 7 -15.44 5.99 6.99
C GLN A 7 -16.01 6.36 5.63
N ASP A 8 -15.89 5.42 4.70
CA ASP A 8 -16.50 5.48 3.38
C ASP A 8 -16.82 4.07 2.89
N THR A 9 -17.53 3.96 1.78
CA THR A 9 -17.89 2.67 1.17
C THR A 9 -17.28 2.55 -0.21
N ALA A 10 -16.91 1.32 -0.60
CA ALA A 10 -16.47 1.00 -1.94
C ALA A 10 -17.14 -0.29 -2.43
N VAL A 11 -17.40 -0.36 -3.73
CA VAL A 11 -17.84 -1.58 -4.39
C VAL A 11 -16.65 -2.22 -5.08
N VAL A 12 -16.52 -3.54 -4.99
CA VAL A 12 -15.49 -4.26 -5.75
C VAL A 12 -15.89 -4.29 -7.23
N GLU A 13 -15.32 -3.37 -8.00
CA GLU A 13 -15.64 -3.19 -9.41
C GLU A 13 -15.01 -4.27 -10.30
N ASN A 14 -15.48 -4.41 -11.54
CA ASN A 14 -14.92 -5.37 -12.51
C ASN A 14 -13.42 -5.17 -12.75
N ALA A 15 -12.95 -3.93 -12.80
CA ALA A 15 -11.55 -3.60 -13.04
C ALA A 15 -10.64 -3.92 -11.84
N ASP A 16 -11.22 -3.98 -10.64
CA ASP A 16 -10.52 -4.25 -9.39
C ASP A 16 -10.45 -5.73 -9.05
N ALA A 17 -11.20 -6.56 -9.77
CA ALA A 17 -11.21 -8.00 -9.59
C ALA A 17 -10.18 -8.69 -10.50
N ASP A 18 -9.64 -9.83 -10.01
CA ASP A 18 -8.76 -10.71 -10.74
C ASP A 18 -9.52 -11.74 -11.60
N CYS A 19 -8.80 -12.70 -12.19
CA CYS A 19 -9.39 -13.78 -13.00
C CYS A 19 -10.27 -14.76 -12.20
N HIS A 20 -10.24 -14.71 -10.88
CA HIS A 20 -11.09 -15.49 -9.96
C HIS A 20 -12.30 -14.69 -9.48
N SER A 21 -12.51 -13.48 -9.99
CA SER A 21 -13.51 -12.52 -9.51
C SER A 21 -13.28 -12.11 -8.04
N LEU A 22 -12.04 -12.07 -7.58
CA LEU A 22 -11.61 -11.68 -6.25
C LEU A 22 -10.86 -10.35 -6.32
N LEU A 23 -10.97 -9.54 -5.25
CA LEU A 23 -10.31 -8.24 -5.14
C LEU A 23 -8.79 -8.38 -5.25
N LYS A 24 -8.16 -7.69 -6.21
CA LYS A 24 -6.71 -7.62 -6.32
C LYS A 24 -6.09 -6.90 -5.12
N ALA A 25 -4.93 -7.34 -4.67
CA ALA A 25 -4.18 -6.67 -3.61
C ALA A 25 -3.82 -5.21 -3.96
N SER A 26 -3.49 -4.94 -5.23
CA SER A 26 -3.24 -3.58 -5.73
C SER A 26 -4.50 -2.70 -5.69
N ALA A 27 -5.68 -3.26 -5.97
CA ALA A 27 -6.94 -2.55 -5.87
C ALA A 27 -7.28 -2.19 -4.41
N LEU A 28 -7.00 -3.10 -3.47
CA LEU A 28 -7.10 -2.78 -2.04
C LEU A 28 -6.23 -1.57 -1.67
N LEU A 29 -4.98 -1.52 -2.14
CA LEU A 29 -4.12 -0.36 -1.85
C LEU A 29 -4.64 0.93 -2.50
N ARG A 30 -5.25 0.89 -3.70
CA ARG A 30 -5.92 2.07 -4.29
C ARG A 30 -7.09 2.56 -3.45
N TYR A 31 -7.90 1.66 -2.89
CA TYR A 31 -8.98 2.03 -1.97
C TYR A 31 -8.43 2.69 -0.71
N VAL A 32 -7.32 2.15 -0.16
CA VAL A 32 -6.66 2.71 1.03
C VAL A 32 -6.05 4.08 0.76
N GLU A 33 -5.46 4.30 -0.41
CA GLU A 33 -4.95 5.61 -0.84
C GLU A 33 -6.10 6.63 -0.94
N GLN A 34 -7.20 6.24 -1.61
CA GLN A 34 -8.37 7.10 -1.76
C GLN A 34 -8.97 7.50 -0.42
N ILE A 35 -9.25 6.54 0.47
CA ILE A 35 -9.84 6.86 1.78
C ILE A 35 -8.87 7.67 2.65
N SER A 36 -7.55 7.48 2.52
CA SER A 36 -6.55 8.27 3.23
C SER A 36 -6.59 9.74 2.81
N THR A 37 -6.75 9.98 1.51
CA THR A 37 -6.91 11.32 0.93
C THR A 37 -8.22 11.96 1.40
N MET A 38 -9.33 11.22 1.36
CA MET A 38 -10.64 11.72 1.80
C MET A 38 -10.65 12.00 3.30
N HIS A 39 -9.98 11.18 4.11
CA HIS A 39 -9.80 11.40 5.54
C HIS A 39 -9.06 12.73 5.80
N ALA A 40 -7.96 12.99 5.11
CA ALA A 40 -7.23 14.25 5.24
C ALA A 40 -8.10 15.44 4.83
N ARG A 41 -8.76 15.37 3.68
CA ARG A 41 -9.66 16.44 3.19
C ARG A 41 -10.85 16.72 4.12
N HIS A 42 -11.43 15.69 4.73
CA HIS A 42 -12.53 15.82 5.69
C HIS A 42 -12.15 16.74 6.87
N PHE A 43 -10.88 16.70 7.27
CA PHE A 43 -10.34 17.56 8.34
C PHE A 43 -9.63 18.83 7.82
N GLY A 44 -9.87 19.21 6.57
CA GLY A 44 -9.36 20.45 5.99
C GLY A 44 -7.92 20.38 5.47
N MET A 45 -7.31 19.20 5.44
CA MET A 45 -5.98 18.98 4.85
C MET A 45 -6.15 18.56 3.37
N ASP A 46 -6.48 19.51 2.53
CA ASP A 46 -6.56 19.38 1.08
C ASP A 46 -5.21 19.71 0.41
N ASP A 47 -5.17 19.67 -0.92
CA ASP A 47 -3.96 19.90 -1.69
C ASP A 47 -3.38 21.30 -1.42
N LYS A 48 -4.27 22.32 -1.28
CA LYS A 48 -3.87 23.68 -0.94
C LYS A 48 -3.26 23.78 0.47
N PHE A 49 -3.81 23.05 1.44
CA PHE A 49 -3.24 22.98 2.78
C PHE A 49 -1.80 22.45 2.74
N PHE A 50 -1.54 21.39 1.99
CA PHE A 50 -0.19 20.81 1.86
C PHE A 50 0.76 21.74 1.14
N GLU A 51 0.32 22.43 0.08
CA GLU A 51 1.10 23.46 -0.62
C GLU A 51 1.45 24.64 0.30
N ASP A 52 0.47 25.18 1.01
CA ASP A 52 0.65 26.33 1.91
C ASP A 52 1.62 26.01 3.07
N HIS A 53 1.70 24.75 3.50
CA HIS A 53 2.62 24.30 4.55
C HIS A 53 3.94 23.76 4.01
N GLY A 54 4.09 23.65 2.68
CA GLY A 54 5.30 23.15 2.03
C GLY A 54 5.62 21.70 2.36
N VAL A 55 4.60 20.85 2.51
CA VAL A 55 4.77 19.44 2.95
C VAL A 55 4.08 18.46 2.01
N ALA A 56 4.64 17.25 1.94
CA ALA A 56 4.02 16.09 1.30
C ALA A 56 4.05 14.88 2.23
N PHE A 57 3.06 14.00 2.09
CA PHE A 57 3.07 12.69 2.73
C PHE A 57 3.49 11.61 1.73
N LEU A 58 4.53 10.87 2.08
CA LEU A 58 5.07 9.78 1.29
C LEU A 58 4.87 8.46 2.02
N VAL A 59 4.42 7.43 1.33
CA VAL A 59 4.33 6.08 1.89
C VAL A 59 5.73 5.45 1.89
N GLY A 60 6.24 5.12 3.07
CA GLY A 60 7.52 4.42 3.22
C GLY A 60 7.39 2.91 3.30
N LYS A 61 6.31 2.43 3.95
CA LYS A 61 6.04 1.00 4.14
C LYS A 61 4.55 0.75 4.19
N GLN A 62 4.14 -0.41 3.69
CA GLN A 62 2.77 -0.91 3.85
C GLN A 62 2.79 -2.41 4.09
N ALA A 63 1.83 -2.90 4.90
CA ALA A 63 1.46 -4.30 4.95
C ALA A 63 -0.06 -4.42 4.78
N LEU A 64 -0.49 -5.45 4.08
CA LEU A 64 -1.90 -5.79 3.94
C LEU A 64 -2.13 -7.25 4.32
N ARG A 65 -3.32 -7.54 4.83
CA ARG A 65 -3.78 -8.90 5.12
C ARG A 65 -5.25 -9.02 4.72
N PHE A 66 -5.55 -10.09 4.02
CA PHE A 66 -6.92 -10.54 3.83
C PHE A 66 -7.25 -11.61 4.87
N SER A 67 -8.31 -11.40 5.65
CA SER A 67 -8.97 -12.45 6.44
C SER A 67 -9.80 -13.33 5.50
N ARG A 68 -10.39 -12.71 4.49
CA ARG A 68 -11.09 -13.29 3.35
C ARG A 68 -10.96 -12.33 2.17
N VAL A 69 -10.60 -12.82 1.00
CA VAL A 69 -10.55 -11.94 -0.18
C VAL A 69 -11.98 -11.63 -0.64
N PRO A 70 -12.37 -10.35 -0.72
CA PRO A 70 -13.69 -9.93 -1.18
C PRO A 70 -13.94 -10.31 -2.65
N ARG A 71 -15.20 -10.58 -2.99
CA ARG A 71 -15.60 -10.87 -4.37
C ARG A 71 -16.08 -9.63 -5.10
N ARG A 72 -15.99 -9.68 -6.41
CA ARG A 72 -16.59 -8.68 -7.30
C ARG A 72 -18.08 -8.47 -6.98
N GLY A 73 -18.49 -7.22 -6.87
CA GLY A 73 -19.83 -6.78 -6.54
C GLY A 73 -20.12 -6.64 -5.05
N GLU A 74 -19.21 -7.09 -4.17
CA GLU A 74 -19.38 -6.85 -2.73
C GLU A 74 -19.22 -5.36 -2.41
N ILE A 75 -20.02 -4.89 -1.45
CA ILE A 75 -19.94 -3.56 -0.86
C ILE A 75 -19.10 -3.67 0.40
N LEU A 76 -18.06 -2.85 0.49
CA LEU A 76 -17.14 -2.82 1.61
C LEU A 76 -17.22 -1.47 2.32
N THR A 77 -17.23 -1.50 3.65
CA THR A 77 -17.04 -0.31 4.47
C THR A 77 -15.58 -0.20 4.87
N LEU A 78 -14.96 0.92 4.52
CA LEU A 78 -13.58 1.24 4.86
C LEU A 78 -13.56 2.18 6.05
N CYS A 79 -12.68 1.93 7.02
CA CYS A 79 -12.46 2.78 8.17
C CYS A 79 -10.98 3.13 8.30
N SER A 80 -10.63 4.41 8.14
CA SER A 80 -9.25 4.91 8.21
C SER A 80 -9.00 5.63 9.53
N ARG A 81 -7.92 5.25 10.23
CA ARG A 81 -7.46 5.84 11.50
C ARG A 81 -5.98 6.18 11.39
N SER A 82 -5.59 7.35 11.88
CA SER A 82 -4.21 7.84 11.84
C SER A 82 -3.72 8.19 13.23
N GLU A 83 -2.50 7.80 13.58
CA GLU A 83 -1.81 8.26 14.79
C GLU A 83 -1.07 9.56 14.56
N LYS A 84 -0.74 10.27 15.65
CA LYS A 84 0.21 11.39 15.60
C LYS A 84 1.57 10.96 15.07
N ALA A 85 2.25 11.87 14.40
CA ALA A 85 3.61 11.62 13.93
C ALA A 85 4.55 11.32 15.10
N LEU A 86 5.28 10.20 15.00
CA LEU A 86 6.32 9.81 15.94
C LEU A 86 7.65 9.69 15.19
N ARG A 87 8.61 10.58 15.52
CA ARG A 87 9.96 10.61 14.90
C ARG A 87 9.94 10.71 13.37
N GLY A 88 8.95 11.40 12.80
CA GLY A 88 8.80 11.58 11.35
C GLY A 88 8.03 10.46 10.65
N SER A 89 7.53 9.47 11.40
CA SER A 89 6.68 8.40 10.87
C SER A 89 5.26 8.56 11.40
N ILE A 90 4.28 8.38 10.54
CA ILE A 90 2.84 8.40 10.86
C ILE A 90 2.30 7.01 10.57
N LYS A 91 1.74 6.36 11.59
CA LYS A 91 1.00 5.12 11.43
C LYS A 91 -0.42 5.43 10.97
N ARG A 92 -0.86 4.72 9.94
CA ARG A 92 -2.25 4.70 9.52
C ARG A 92 -2.70 3.27 9.34
N VAL A 93 -3.84 2.94 9.92
CA VAL A 93 -4.51 1.65 9.74
C VAL A 93 -5.83 1.89 9.04
N THR A 94 -6.10 1.10 8.00
CA THR A 94 -7.38 1.03 7.32
C THR A 94 -7.92 -0.38 7.42
N THR A 95 -9.11 -0.53 8.00
CA THR A 95 -9.84 -1.80 8.06
C THR A 95 -10.99 -1.78 7.07
N LEU A 96 -11.26 -2.94 6.46
CA LEU A 96 -12.38 -3.14 5.55
C LEU A 96 -13.31 -4.21 6.14
N THR A 97 -14.60 -3.89 6.21
CA THR A 97 -15.64 -4.82 6.65
C THR A 97 -16.65 -5.05 5.53
N ASP A 98 -17.23 -6.24 5.51
CA ASP A 98 -18.38 -6.56 4.63
C ASP A 98 -19.69 -6.01 5.19
N GLU A 99 -20.81 -6.23 4.48
CA GLU A 99 -22.14 -5.79 4.89
C GLU A 99 -22.64 -6.42 6.20
N ALA A 100 -22.05 -7.55 6.62
CA ALA A 100 -22.33 -8.17 7.92
C ALA A 100 -21.44 -7.58 9.05
N GLY A 101 -20.57 -6.61 8.76
CA GLY A 101 -19.64 -6.00 9.71
C GLY A 101 -18.42 -6.89 10.04
N GLN A 102 -18.18 -7.96 9.27
CA GLN A 102 -17.00 -8.82 9.46
C GLN A 102 -15.78 -8.21 8.78
N GLU A 103 -14.64 -8.14 9.48
CA GLU A 103 -13.39 -7.69 8.90
C GLU A 103 -12.94 -8.67 7.80
N VAL A 104 -12.77 -8.15 6.59
CA VAL A 104 -12.30 -8.90 5.42
C VAL A 104 -10.86 -8.57 5.05
N ALA A 105 -10.42 -7.35 5.33
CA ALA A 105 -9.04 -6.93 5.08
C ALA A 105 -8.60 -5.84 6.05
N MET A 106 -7.29 -5.75 6.24
CA MET A 106 -6.63 -4.66 6.96
C MET A 106 -5.36 -4.24 6.24
N VAL A 107 -5.09 -2.94 6.23
CA VAL A 107 -3.83 -2.36 5.73
C VAL A 107 -3.22 -1.49 6.83
N ASP A 108 -1.96 -1.75 7.16
CA ASP A 108 -1.13 -0.95 8.04
C ASP A 108 -0.07 -0.24 7.21
N SER A 109 0.00 1.07 7.27
CA SER A 109 0.93 1.90 6.51
C SER A 109 1.74 2.84 7.39
N ARG A 110 2.99 3.10 6.98
CA ARG A 110 3.88 4.07 7.60
C ARG A 110 4.17 5.17 6.59
N TRP A 111 3.69 6.34 6.91
CA TRP A 111 3.86 7.54 6.12
C TRP A 111 4.98 8.38 6.66
N ILE A 112 5.65 9.08 5.78
CA ILE A 112 6.74 10.00 6.09
C ILE A 112 6.31 11.38 5.61
N MET A 113 6.46 12.37 6.47
CA MET A 113 6.23 13.76 6.09
C MET A 113 7.52 14.34 5.56
N SER A 114 7.48 14.89 4.35
CA SER A 114 8.63 15.45 3.64
C SER A 114 8.40 16.92 3.29
N SER A 115 9.45 17.71 3.37
CA SER A 115 9.45 19.09 2.85
C SER A 115 9.36 19.07 1.31
N LEU A 116 8.51 19.92 0.74
CA LEU A 116 8.42 20.11 -0.71
C LEU A 116 9.61 20.91 -1.27
N GLU A 117 10.32 21.67 -0.42
CA GLU A 117 11.42 22.54 -0.83
C GLU A 117 12.70 21.73 -1.16
N ASP A 118 13.06 20.78 -0.28
CA ASP A 118 14.34 20.06 -0.35
C ASP A 118 14.24 18.55 -0.09
N GLY A 119 13.03 18.04 0.13
CA GLY A 119 12.75 16.61 0.32
C GLY A 119 13.20 16.05 1.68
N HIS A 120 13.66 16.90 2.63
CA HIS A 120 14.05 16.38 3.93
C HIS A 120 12.86 15.90 4.76
N ILE A 121 13.08 14.89 5.62
CA ILE A 121 12.05 14.31 6.48
C ILE A 121 11.77 15.27 7.66
N LEU A 122 10.50 15.66 7.77
CA LEU A 122 9.99 16.45 8.88
C LEU A 122 9.61 15.53 10.04
N ARG A 123 10.21 15.74 11.21
CA ARG A 123 9.99 14.85 12.37
C ARG A 123 8.64 15.06 13.04
N GLN A 124 8.11 16.26 12.95
CA GLN A 124 6.79 16.64 13.46
C GLN A 124 6.20 17.72 12.56
N PRO A 125 4.87 17.73 12.35
CA PRO A 125 4.22 18.85 11.69
C PRO A 125 4.36 20.09 12.56
N GLY A 126 4.60 21.26 11.95
CA GLY A 126 4.56 22.56 12.60
C GLY A 126 3.13 23.06 12.89
N TRP A 127 2.14 22.21 12.65
CA TRP A 127 0.70 22.49 12.76
C TRP A 127 -0.03 21.33 13.42
N THR A 128 -1.23 21.59 13.92
CA THR A 128 -2.13 20.58 14.48
C THR A 128 -3.49 20.67 13.82
N VAL A 129 -4.13 19.52 13.61
CA VAL A 129 -5.51 19.42 13.11
C VAL A 129 -6.30 18.66 14.17
N GLU A 130 -7.28 19.34 14.76
CA GLU A 130 -8.12 18.75 15.78
C GLU A 130 -8.99 17.63 15.20
N GLY A 131 -9.10 16.52 15.93
CA GLY A 131 -9.94 15.38 15.57
C GLY A 131 -9.36 14.46 14.47
N TYR A 132 -8.19 14.75 13.90
CA TYR A 132 -7.58 13.91 12.89
C TYR A 132 -6.68 12.81 13.46
N TRP A 133 -6.01 13.09 14.56
CA TRP A 133 -4.99 12.22 15.12
C TRP A 133 -5.49 11.44 16.32
N ASN A 134 -5.29 10.14 16.31
CA ASN A 134 -5.43 9.31 17.49
C ASN A 134 -4.14 9.33 18.33
N GLU A 135 -4.25 9.15 19.63
CA GLU A 135 -3.08 8.94 20.50
C GLU A 135 -2.45 7.58 20.19
N THR A 136 -3.27 6.55 19.98
CA THR A 136 -2.84 5.19 19.67
C THR A 136 -3.88 4.52 18.76
N VAL A 137 -3.41 3.76 17.76
CA VAL A 137 -4.18 2.79 16.99
C VAL A 137 -3.58 1.42 17.30
N GLU A 138 -4.33 0.58 18.02
CA GLU A 138 -3.81 -0.69 18.55
C GLU A 138 -3.54 -1.72 17.46
N GLU A 139 -4.36 -1.73 16.40
CA GLU A 139 -4.22 -2.69 15.31
C GLU A 139 -2.89 -2.49 14.58
N GLU A 140 -2.25 -3.61 14.24
CA GLU A 140 -0.93 -3.62 13.63
C GLU A 140 -0.73 -4.86 12.77
N LEU A 141 0.02 -4.70 11.66
CA LEU A 141 0.50 -5.79 10.82
C LEU A 141 2.03 -5.83 10.83
N PRO A 142 2.64 -7.02 10.66
CA PRO A 142 4.08 -7.13 10.53
C PRO A 142 4.56 -6.38 9.27
N LEU A 143 5.39 -5.35 9.47
CA LEU A 143 6.03 -4.57 8.41
C LEU A 143 7.44 -5.06 8.08
N LEU A 144 7.88 -6.14 8.73
CA LEU A 144 9.17 -6.76 8.49
C LEU A 144 9.11 -7.61 7.24
N LEU A 145 10.17 -7.53 6.44
CA LEU A 145 10.36 -8.39 5.28
C LEU A 145 11.17 -9.62 5.69
N HIS A 146 10.71 -10.80 5.34
CA HIS A 146 11.48 -12.03 5.41
C HIS A 146 12.48 -12.05 4.25
N LYS A 147 13.56 -11.25 4.40
CA LYS A 147 14.54 -11.00 3.34
C LYS A 147 15.38 -12.23 3.06
N ARG A 148 15.38 -12.65 1.80
CA ARG A 148 16.26 -13.68 1.30
C ARG A 148 16.97 -13.19 0.03
N ARG A 149 18.30 -13.07 0.10
CA ARG A 149 19.11 -12.49 -0.99
C ARG A 149 19.94 -13.52 -1.75
N ASP A 150 19.87 -14.77 -1.35
CA ASP A 150 20.45 -15.91 -2.03
C ASP A 150 19.48 -16.47 -3.08
N SER A 151 20.03 -17.01 -4.16
CA SER A 151 19.24 -17.70 -5.19
C SER A 151 18.11 -16.87 -5.82
N LEU A 152 18.37 -15.57 -6.04
CA LEU A 152 17.42 -14.67 -6.70
C LEU A 152 17.24 -15.06 -8.18
N THR A 153 16.00 -15.20 -8.60
CA THR A 153 15.61 -15.42 -10.00
C THR A 153 15.18 -14.07 -10.59
N SER A 154 15.72 -13.70 -11.75
CA SER A 154 15.27 -12.49 -12.46
C SER A 154 13.92 -12.77 -13.14
N ALA A 155 12.95 -11.92 -12.88
CA ALA A 155 11.68 -11.86 -13.62
C ALA A 155 11.76 -10.94 -14.85
N GLY A 156 12.91 -10.25 -15.04
CA GLY A 156 13.17 -9.35 -16.14
C GLY A 156 12.95 -7.88 -15.80
N LEU A 157 12.91 -7.08 -16.86
CA LEU A 157 12.75 -5.62 -16.78
C LEU A 157 11.28 -5.21 -16.92
N VAL A 158 10.84 -4.35 -16.01
CA VAL A 158 9.52 -3.71 -16.05
C VAL A 158 9.70 -2.22 -16.33
N THR A 159 9.01 -1.70 -17.34
CA THR A 159 9.03 -0.27 -17.67
C THR A 159 7.86 0.43 -16.99
N ALA A 160 8.12 1.51 -16.27
CA ALA A 160 7.12 2.38 -15.69
C ALA A 160 6.28 3.03 -16.80
N ARG A 161 5.05 2.56 -17.00
CA ARG A 161 4.16 3.03 -18.08
C ARG A 161 3.25 4.15 -17.58
N TYR A 162 2.80 4.99 -18.50
CA TYR A 162 1.85 6.08 -18.22
C TYR A 162 0.65 5.63 -17.35
N SER A 163 0.06 4.46 -17.65
CA SER A 163 -1.11 3.93 -16.93
C SER A 163 -0.83 3.48 -15.49
N GLN A 164 0.43 3.40 -15.10
CA GLN A 164 0.87 3.00 -13.76
C GLN A 164 1.38 4.19 -12.93
N CYS A 165 1.56 5.35 -13.57
CA CYS A 165 2.13 6.52 -12.93
C CYS A 165 1.04 7.47 -12.42
N ASP A 166 1.34 8.12 -11.29
CA ASP A 166 0.49 9.13 -10.69
C ASP A 166 0.86 10.57 -11.13
N LEU A 167 0.32 11.55 -10.44
CA LEU A 167 0.53 12.98 -10.72
C LEU A 167 1.99 13.44 -10.53
N HIS A 168 2.83 12.66 -9.84
CA HIS A 168 4.25 12.93 -9.65
C HIS A 168 5.13 12.30 -10.75
N TYR A 169 4.54 11.70 -11.79
CA TYR A 169 5.23 11.06 -12.90
C TYR A 169 6.11 9.87 -12.51
N HIS A 170 5.78 9.15 -11.44
CA HIS A 170 6.41 7.88 -11.07
C HIS A 170 5.36 6.81 -10.80
N ILE A 171 5.78 5.53 -10.75
CA ILE A 171 4.87 4.42 -10.46
C ILE A 171 4.14 4.70 -9.14
N ASN A 172 2.80 4.73 -9.18
CA ASN A 172 1.98 4.84 -7.99
C ASN A 172 2.18 3.61 -7.09
N ASN A 173 2.24 3.83 -5.78
CA ASN A 173 2.58 2.82 -4.78
C ASN A 173 1.71 1.55 -4.85
N ALA A 174 0.45 1.65 -5.23
CA ALA A 174 -0.45 0.50 -5.35
C ALA A 174 -0.05 -0.45 -6.49
N PHE A 175 0.53 0.05 -7.59
CA PHE A 175 0.90 -0.78 -8.74
C PHE A 175 2.14 -1.65 -8.52
N TYR A 176 2.93 -1.41 -7.49
CA TYR A 176 4.06 -2.30 -7.19
C TYR A 176 3.62 -3.72 -6.84
N LEU A 177 2.40 -3.92 -6.28
CA LEU A 177 1.86 -5.26 -6.05
C LEU A 177 1.43 -5.96 -7.34
N ASP A 178 0.95 -5.24 -8.35
CA ASP A 178 0.72 -5.83 -9.67
C ASP A 178 2.04 -6.31 -10.28
N ILE A 179 3.10 -5.50 -10.21
CA ILE A 179 4.44 -5.87 -10.68
C ILE A 179 4.97 -7.11 -9.96
N VAL A 180 4.75 -7.22 -8.65
CA VAL A 180 5.17 -8.37 -7.82
C VAL A 180 4.41 -9.64 -8.23
N CYS A 181 3.08 -9.55 -8.41
CA CYS A 181 2.27 -10.68 -8.84
C CYS A 181 2.63 -11.14 -10.27
N ASP A 182 2.86 -10.18 -11.17
CA ASP A 182 3.24 -10.45 -12.57
C ASP A 182 4.65 -11.05 -12.69
N ALA A 183 5.53 -10.82 -11.71
CA ALA A 183 6.88 -11.39 -11.67
C ALA A 183 6.89 -12.89 -11.37
N LEU A 184 5.85 -13.42 -10.73
CA LEU A 184 5.73 -14.87 -10.47
C LEU A 184 5.30 -15.64 -11.72
N PRO A 185 5.69 -16.94 -11.84
CA PRO A 185 5.14 -17.80 -12.86
C PRO A 185 3.60 -17.77 -12.85
N GLN A 186 2.99 -17.63 -14.04
CA GLN A 186 1.53 -17.49 -14.17
C GLN A 186 0.74 -18.63 -13.53
N GLU A 187 1.30 -19.86 -13.51
CA GLU A 187 0.67 -21.01 -12.89
C GLU A 187 0.50 -20.83 -11.39
N ILE A 188 1.44 -20.16 -10.72
CA ILE A 188 1.33 -19.84 -9.29
C ILE A 188 0.14 -18.91 -9.07
N MET A 189 0.03 -17.81 -9.81
CA MET A 189 -1.06 -16.84 -9.66
C MET A 189 -2.43 -17.37 -10.13
N ARG A 190 -2.46 -18.34 -11.05
CA ARG A 190 -3.70 -19.01 -11.46
C ARG A 190 -4.33 -19.88 -10.37
N ASN A 191 -3.52 -20.39 -9.46
CA ASN A 191 -3.98 -21.33 -8.43
C ASN A 191 -4.06 -20.70 -7.04
N ASN A 192 -3.59 -19.47 -6.89
CA ASN A 192 -3.46 -18.81 -5.59
C ASN A 192 -3.93 -17.34 -5.66
N VAL A 193 -4.26 -16.81 -4.49
CA VAL A 193 -4.55 -15.40 -4.25
C VAL A 193 -3.62 -14.86 -3.17
N VAL A 194 -3.44 -13.55 -3.16
CA VAL A 194 -2.66 -12.88 -2.12
C VAL A 194 -3.42 -12.97 -0.79
N LYS A 195 -2.74 -13.47 0.23
CA LYS A 195 -3.23 -13.51 1.61
C LYS A 195 -2.64 -12.40 2.45
N PHE A 196 -1.34 -12.18 2.30
CA PHE A 196 -0.59 -11.15 3.00
C PHE A 196 0.47 -10.57 2.07
N ALA A 197 0.72 -9.27 2.19
CA ALA A 197 1.88 -8.62 1.57
C ALA A 197 2.47 -7.58 2.51
N SER A 198 3.80 -7.46 2.52
CA SER A 198 4.52 -6.36 3.15
C SER A 198 5.49 -5.76 2.15
N ILE A 199 5.44 -4.44 1.94
CA ILE A 199 6.26 -3.74 0.95
C ILE A 199 6.95 -2.54 1.58
N ASN A 200 8.25 -2.38 1.25
CA ASN A 200 9.07 -1.23 1.60
C ASN A 200 9.42 -0.48 0.33
N TYR A 201 9.06 0.79 0.26
CA TYR A 201 9.39 1.71 -0.84
C TYR A 201 10.68 2.45 -0.50
N HIS A 202 11.70 2.33 -1.34
CA HIS A 202 13.01 2.94 -1.12
C HIS A 202 13.28 4.09 -2.07
N ARG A 203 12.81 3.97 -3.31
CA ARG A 203 13.00 4.95 -4.37
C ARG A 203 11.87 4.91 -5.36
N GLU A 204 11.53 6.06 -5.86
CA GLU A 204 10.61 6.22 -6.98
C GLU A 204 11.19 5.63 -8.26
N VAL A 205 10.30 5.10 -9.10
CA VAL A 205 10.62 4.70 -10.47
C VAL A 205 9.89 5.64 -11.42
N PRO A 206 10.60 6.62 -12.00
CA PRO A 206 10.01 7.62 -12.88
C PRO A 206 9.41 7.00 -14.16
N MET A 207 8.37 7.64 -14.70
CA MET A 207 7.73 7.24 -15.96
C MET A 207 8.75 7.08 -17.08
N GLY A 208 8.66 5.98 -17.82
CA GLY A 208 9.57 5.63 -18.91
C GLY A 208 10.86 4.94 -18.45
N GLN A 209 11.17 4.95 -17.17
CA GLN A 209 12.34 4.25 -16.62
C GLN A 209 12.04 2.77 -16.38
N GLN A 210 13.11 1.97 -16.22
CA GLN A 210 13.00 0.53 -16.02
C GLN A 210 13.46 0.13 -14.61
N VAL A 211 12.80 -0.89 -14.09
CA VAL A 211 13.20 -1.58 -12.86
C VAL A 211 13.37 -3.05 -13.16
N GLU A 212 14.47 -3.64 -12.70
CA GLU A 212 14.67 -5.08 -12.78
C GLU A 212 14.15 -5.75 -11.51
N VAL A 213 13.26 -6.72 -11.69
CA VAL A 213 12.58 -7.42 -10.59
C VAL A 213 13.19 -8.80 -10.40
N PHE A 214 13.52 -9.12 -9.15
CA PHE A 214 14.01 -10.43 -8.74
C PHE A 214 13.10 -11.00 -7.68
N TYR A 215 12.97 -12.33 -7.63
CA TYR A 215 12.21 -13.04 -6.62
C TYR A 215 12.91 -14.33 -6.17
N THR A 216 12.55 -14.82 -4.99
CA THR A 216 12.98 -16.12 -4.47
C THR A 216 11.96 -16.62 -3.44
N PRO A 217 11.77 -17.96 -3.28
CA PRO A 217 11.02 -18.50 -2.15
C PRO A 217 11.63 -18.06 -0.81
N SER A 218 10.81 -17.74 0.17
CA SER A 218 11.23 -17.33 1.52
C SER A 218 10.20 -17.75 2.55
N ASP A 219 10.57 -18.63 3.47
CA ASP A 219 9.69 -19.20 4.50
C ASP A 219 8.37 -19.72 3.89
N ASP A 220 7.22 -19.19 4.31
CA ASP A 220 5.90 -19.57 3.80
C ASP A 220 5.44 -18.72 2.60
N GLY A 221 6.35 -17.97 1.96
CA GLY A 221 5.99 -17.02 0.89
C GLY A 221 7.11 -16.76 -0.10
N TRP A 222 7.12 -15.54 -0.61
CA TRP A 222 8.03 -15.09 -1.66
C TRP A 222 8.64 -13.75 -1.28
N TYR A 223 9.97 -13.64 -1.39
CA TYR A 223 10.67 -12.38 -1.27
C TYR A 223 10.97 -11.79 -2.65
N PHE A 224 10.78 -10.49 -2.78
CA PHE A 224 11.07 -9.73 -3.99
C PHE A 224 11.99 -8.56 -3.68
N ILE A 225 12.89 -8.28 -4.61
CA ILE A 225 13.67 -7.05 -4.64
C ILE A 225 13.67 -6.51 -6.07
N ALA A 226 13.42 -5.22 -6.20
CA ALA A 226 13.49 -4.56 -7.49
C ALA A 226 14.54 -3.46 -7.49
N LYS A 227 15.31 -3.36 -8.58
CA LYS A 227 16.42 -2.43 -8.72
C LYS A 227 16.19 -1.47 -9.88
N HIS A 228 16.37 -0.20 -9.60
CA HIS A 228 16.42 0.87 -10.58
C HIS A 228 17.82 1.50 -10.55
N ALA A 229 18.54 1.52 -11.67
CA ALA A 229 19.91 2.02 -11.78
C ALA A 229 20.82 1.49 -10.63
N ASP A 230 20.85 0.15 -10.44
CA ASP A 230 21.61 -0.57 -9.41
C ASP A 230 21.26 -0.27 -7.95
N LYS A 231 20.25 0.56 -7.71
CA LYS A 231 19.75 0.87 -6.38
C LYS A 231 18.40 0.20 -6.15
N THR A 232 18.18 -0.27 -4.93
CA THR A 232 16.88 -0.85 -4.55
C THR A 232 15.79 0.21 -4.69
N ALA A 233 14.79 -0.09 -5.52
CA ALA A 233 13.58 0.71 -5.66
C ALA A 233 12.55 0.29 -4.62
N PHE A 234 12.26 -1.00 -4.52
CA PHE A 234 11.38 -1.55 -3.48
C PHE A 234 11.79 -2.97 -3.11
N GLU A 235 11.33 -3.41 -1.95
CA GLU A 235 11.37 -4.80 -1.49
C GLU A 235 9.96 -5.22 -1.07
N CYS A 236 9.58 -6.47 -1.33
CA CYS A 236 8.28 -7.00 -0.96
C CYS A 236 8.40 -8.42 -0.42
N TYR A 237 7.55 -8.76 0.54
CA TYR A 237 7.27 -10.14 0.95
C TYR A 237 5.80 -10.44 0.68
N LEU A 238 5.51 -11.59 0.09
CA LEU A 238 4.19 -12.00 -0.36
C LEU A 238 3.85 -13.40 0.14
N GLU A 239 2.72 -13.56 0.82
CA GLU A 239 2.13 -14.86 1.11
C GLU A 239 0.91 -15.08 0.21
N LEU A 240 0.81 -16.30 -0.29
CA LEU A 240 -0.29 -16.74 -1.13
C LEU A 240 -1.10 -17.84 -0.43
N GLU A 241 -2.37 -17.91 -0.72
CA GLU A 241 -3.21 -19.05 -0.35
C GLU A 241 -3.93 -19.62 -1.58
N PRO A 242 -4.19 -20.94 -1.61
CA PRO A 242 -4.93 -21.55 -2.72
C PRO A 242 -6.31 -20.92 -2.91
N VAL A 243 -6.71 -20.72 -4.17
CA VAL A 243 -8.08 -20.29 -4.50
C VAL A 243 -9.06 -21.32 -3.98
N LYS A 244 -9.98 -20.93 -3.11
CA LYS A 244 -11.08 -21.78 -2.67
C LYS A 244 -12.12 -21.86 -3.79
N GLN A 245 -12.32 -23.06 -4.31
CA GLN A 245 -13.37 -23.36 -5.30
C GLN A 245 -14.77 -23.15 -4.75
#